data_a49416baf700d8d57ea8238e0b73e175
#
_entry.id   a49416baf700d8d57ea8238e0b73e175
#
_cell.length_a   1.000
_cell.length_b   1.000
_cell.length_c   1.000
_cell.angle_alpha   90.00
_cell.angle_beta   90.00
_cell.angle_gamma   90.00
#
_symmetry.space_group_name_H-M   'P 1'
#
loop_
_entity.id
_entity.type
_entity.pdbx_description
1 polymer ?
#
loop_
_entity_poly.entity_id
_entity_poly.type
_entity_poly.pdbx_seq_one_letter_code
_entity_poly.pdbx_strand_id
1 'polypeptide(L)'
;MAAVTKHLGFAPTVSTTYAKPYQLARQLSTLDHLSKGRIGWNVVTSYLESEAVNLGLTERLPKETRYDRADEFLEVTYKLWEKSWDDQAIVRDIDSDTYTDPDKVNLIHHKGKFFNVPGPHLVDPSPQRTPVIFQAGASSRGRDFAAKHAEAVFTTQHSLDACKAYVADVRARAEKFGRDKNSLLFLPLIMPIIGETEEAAEEKHQALVELVSYEGTAALLSGHTGIDFSQYDPDQYLESIETGAIQHAMDMYTNCLLYTSPSP
;
A
#
# COMPACT_ATOMS: atom_id res chain seq x y z
N MET A 1 -15.13 -12.11 7.53
CA MET A 1 -15.86 -11.26 6.54
C MET A 1 -16.07 -12.01 5.22
N ALA A 2 -15.07 -12.58 4.58
CA ALA A 2 -15.21 -13.29 3.30
C ALA A 2 -16.27 -14.42 3.34
N ALA A 3 -16.36 -15.16 4.46
CA ALA A 3 -17.33 -16.25 4.63
C ALA A 3 -18.80 -15.82 4.72
N VAL A 4 -19.07 -14.57 5.08
CA VAL A 4 -20.44 -14.05 5.29
C VAL A 4 -20.86 -13.02 4.24
N THR A 5 -20.02 -12.77 3.23
CA THR A 5 -20.31 -11.86 2.12
C THR A 5 -20.10 -12.54 0.78
N LYS A 6 -20.89 -12.15 -0.24
CA LYS A 6 -20.82 -12.74 -1.60
C LYS A 6 -20.14 -11.82 -2.62
N HIS A 7 -20.20 -10.51 -2.43
CA HIS A 7 -19.78 -9.50 -3.43
C HIS A 7 -18.69 -8.56 -2.93
N LEU A 8 -18.47 -8.47 -1.62
CA LEU A 8 -17.46 -7.57 -1.05
C LEU A 8 -16.05 -8.10 -1.34
N GLY A 9 -15.21 -7.23 -1.91
CA GLY A 9 -13.77 -7.46 -2.05
C GLY A 9 -13.01 -7.09 -0.78
N PHE A 10 -11.84 -7.65 -0.60
CA PHE A 10 -10.98 -7.44 0.58
C PHE A 10 -9.55 -7.16 0.14
N ALA A 11 -8.97 -6.08 0.62
CA ALA A 11 -7.57 -5.76 0.37
C ALA A 11 -6.83 -5.57 1.72
N PRO A 12 -6.42 -6.66 2.38
CA PRO A 12 -5.66 -6.55 3.62
C PRO A 12 -4.35 -5.80 3.38
N THR A 13 -3.97 -4.96 4.36
CA THR A 13 -2.68 -4.28 4.38
C THR A 13 -1.63 -5.20 4.97
N VAL A 14 -0.57 -5.49 4.22
CA VAL A 14 0.55 -6.31 4.71
C VAL A 14 1.87 -5.66 4.33
N SER A 15 2.77 -5.54 5.32
CA SER A 15 4.09 -4.94 5.17
C SER A 15 5.09 -5.92 4.54
N THR A 16 5.75 -5.49 3.46
CA THR A 16 6.85 -6.22 2.84
C THR A 16 8.13 -6.20 3.68
N THR A 17 8.24 -5.26 4.61
CA THR A 17 9.42 -5.13 5.48
C THR A 17 9.49 -6.27 6.50
N TYR A 18 8.35 -6.69 7.05
CA TYR A 18 8.32 -7.67 8.15
C TYR A 18 7.78 -9.03 7.74
N ALA A 19 6.91 -9.09 6.73
CA ALA A 19 6.36 -10.36 6.24
C ALA A 19 7.41 -11.19 5.47
N LYS A 20 7.06 -12.45 5.22
CA LYS A 20 7.82 -13.37 4.36
C LYS A 20 7.03 -13.64 3.08
N PRO A 21 7.63 -13.48 1.89
CA PRO A 21 6.91 -13.58 0.62
C PRO A 21 6.27 -14.94 0.39
N TYR A 22 6.95 -16.03 0.72
CA TYR A 22 6.40 -17.39 0.59
C TYR A 22 5.17 -17.61 1.48
N GLN A 23 5.23 -17.14 2.72
CA GLN A 23 4.12 -17.29 3.67
C GLN A 23 2.92 -16.44 3.22
N LEU A 24 3.16 -15.19 2.85
CA LEU A 24 2.09 -14.29 2.39
C LEU A 24 1.44 -14.79 1.10
N ALA A 25 2.23 -15.26 0.13
CA ALA A 25 1.68 -15.82 -1.10
C ALA A 25 0.68 -16.96 -0.82
N ARG A 26 1.02 -17.87 0.09
CA ARG A 26 0.10 -18.96 0.49
C ARG A 26 -1.16 -18.45 1.16
N GLN A 27 -1.05 -17.48 2.07
CA GLN A 27 -2.20 -16.90 2.76
C GLN A 27 -3.16 -16.22 1.78
N LEU A 28 -2.64 -15.39 0.88
CA LEU A 28 -3.46 -14.67 -0.10
C LEU A 28 -4.10 -15.63 -1.12
N SER A 29 -3.39 -16.64 -1.63
CA SER A 29 -3.99 -17.65 -2.51
C SER A 29 -5.09 -18.45 -1.82
N THR A 30 -4.89 -18.82 -0.55
CA THR A 30 -5.94 -19.50 0.23
C THR A 30 -7.19 -18.62 0.39
N LEU A 31 -6.99 -17.33 0.71
CA LEU A 31 -8.10 -16.38 0.81
C LEU A 31 -8.78 -16.13 -0.55
N ASP A 32 -8.02 -16.14 -1.63
CA ASP A 32 -8.54 -15.99 -2.98
C ASP A 32 -9.45 -17.16 -3.39
N HIS A 33 -9.03 -18.40 -3.09
CA HIS A 33 -9.88 -19.58 -3.25
C HIS A 33 -11.17 -19.48 -2.41
N LEU A 34 -11.05 -19.19 -1.12
CA LEU A 34 -12.18 -19.09 -0.19
C LEU A 34 -13.16 -17.97 -0.56
N SER A 35 -12.66 -16.87 -1.09
CA SER A 35 -13.44 -15.71 -1.50
C SER A 35 -13.92 -15.77 -2.95
N LYS A 36 -13.45 -16.74 -3.75
CA LYS A 36 -13.73 -16.87 -5.18
C LYS A 36 -13.29 -15.64 -5.99
N GLY A 37 -12.04 -15.25 -5.85
CA GLY A 37 -11.46 -14.17 -6.64
C GLY A 37 -11.75 -12.76 -6.12
N ARG A 38 -11.92 -12.56 -4.79
CA ARG A 38 -12.26 -11.24 -4.22
C ARG A 38 -11.18 -10.67 -3.29
N ILE A 39 -9.94 -11.08 -3.49
CA ILE A 39 -8.81 -10.63 -2.67
C ILE A 39 -7.92 -9.66 -3.45
N GLY A 40 -7.58 -8.57 -2.81
CA GLY A 40 -6.47 -7.69 -3.17
C GLY A 40 -5.42 -7.70 -2.07
N TRP A 41 -4.34 -6.96 -2.27
CA TRP A 41 -3.30 -6.73 -1.28
C TRP A 41 -2.88 -5.25 -1.31
N ASN A 42 -3.11 -4.55 -0.20
CA ASN A 42 -2.54 -3.22 -0.01
C ASN A 42 -1.09 -3.36 0.47
N VAL A 43 -0.17 -3.10 -0.45
CA VAL A 43 1.27 -3.25 -0.23
C VAL A 43 1.81 -2.03 0.49
N VAL A 44 2.42 -2.23 1.66
CA VAL A 44 3.08 -1.16 2.40
C VAL A 44 4.51 -1.57 2.77
N THR A 45 5.36 -0.57 2.98
CA THR A 45 6.74 -0.77 3.43
C THR A 45 6.94 -0.45 4.90
N SER A 46 5.88 -0.10 5.60
CA SER A 46 5.88 0.43 6.98
C SER A 46 6.77 1.68 7.16
N TYR A 47 6.56 2.43 8.23
CA TYR A 47 7.33 3.65 8.47
C TYR A 47 7.52 3.97 9.96
N LEU A 48 6.80 3.26 10.85
CA LEU A 48 6.87 3.51 12.28
C LEU A 48 8.11 2.87 12.89
N GLU A 49 8.82 3.65 13.68
CA GLU A 49 9.97 3.17 14.47
C GLU A 49 9.54 2.14 15.52
N SER A 50 8.42 2.44 16.22
CA SER A 50 7.86 1.54 17.23
C SER A 50 7.47 0.17 16.67
N GLU A 51 6.98 0.11 15.42
CA GLU A 51 6.69 -1.16 14.76
C GLU A 51 7.97 -1.98 14.54
N ALA A 52 9.04 -1.33 14.07
CA ALA A 52 10.33 -1.99 13.84
C ALA A 52 10.87 -2.60 15.13
N VAL A 53 10.89 -1.83 16.22
CA VAL A 53 11.39 -2.28 17.54
C VAL A 53 10.53 -3.43 18.08
N ASN A 54 9.20 -3.33 18.03
CA ASN A 54 8.30 -4.38 18.50
C ASN A 54 8.38 -5.67 17.66
N LEU A 55 8.87 -5.59 16.43
CA LEU A 55 9.12 -6.74 15.56
C LEU A 55 10.57 -7.24 15.60
N GLY A 56 11.36 -6.79 16.59
CA GLY A 56 12.67 -7.31 16.91
C GLY A 56 13.84 -6.67 16.16
N LEU A 57 13.63 -5.55 15.50
CA LEU A 57 14.70 -4.74 14.93
C LEU A 57 15.22 -3.74 15.99
N THR A 58 16.48 -3.35 15.90
CA THR A 58 17.05 -2.29 16.76
C THR A 58 16.60 -0.90 16.32
N GLU A 59 16.35 -0.73 15.03
CA GLU A 59 15.90 0.50 14.40
C GLU A 59 15.15 0.20 13.11
N ARG A 60 14.42 1.18 12.60
CA ARG A 60 13.75 1.08 11.31
C ARG A 60 14.75 1.07 10.15
N LEU A 61 14.53 0.19 9.18
CA LEU A 61 15.33 0.17 7.97
C LEU A 61 15.20 1.50 7.18
N PRO A 62 16.28 1.97 6.54
CA PRO A 62 16.23 3.12 5.65
C PRO A 62 15.15 2.98 4.57
N LYS A 63 14.53 4.09 4.18
CA LYS A 63 13.41 4.12 3.23
C LYS A 63 13.75 3.41 1.91
N GLU A 64 14.90 3.70 1.32
CA GLU A 64 15.32 3.08 0.07
C GLU A 64 15.48 1.56 0.22
N THR A 65 16.08 1.10 1.31
CA THR A 65 16.24 -0.33 1.61
C THR A 65 14.88 -1.02 1.76
N ARG A 66 13.89 -0.35 2.37
CA ARG A 66 12.52 -0.90 2.49
C ARG A 66 11.86 -1.08 1.12
N TYR A 67 12.02 -0.13 0.22
CA TYR A 67 11.48 -0.23 -1.14
C TYR A 67 12.24 -1.24 -2.01
N ASP A 68 13.57 -1.33 -1.90
CA ASP A 68 14.35 -2.37 -2.60
C ASP A 68 13.91 -3.77 -2.16
N ARG A 69 13.71 -3.93 -0.84
CA ARG A 69 13.16 -5.17 -0.27
C ARG A 69 11.74 -5.45 -0.76
N ALA A 70 10.90 -4.42 -0.91
CA ALA A 70 9.54 -4.54 -1.42
C ALA A 70 9.53 -4.96 -2.90
N ASP A 71 10.38 -4.39 -3.73
CA ASP A 71 10.54 -4.80 -5.13
C ASP A 71 10.89 -6.29 -5.24
N GLU A 72 11.88 -6.75 -4.48
CA GLU A 72 12.26 -8.18 -4.48
C GLU A 72 11.16 -9.07 -3.89
N PHE A 73 10.43 -8.58 -2.86
CA PHE A 73 9.29 -9.29 -2.29
C PHE A 73 8.22 -9.55 -3.35
N LEU A 74 7.84 -8.51 -4.11
CA LEU A 74 6.86 -8.63 -5.20
C LEU A 74 7.37 -9.58 -6.30
N GLU A 75 8.64 -9.49 -6.67
CA GLU A 75 9.23 -10.43 -7.64
C GLU A 75 9.07 -11.88 -7.19
N VAL A 76 9.35 -12.18 -5.92
CA VAL A 76 9.18 -13.52 -5.36
C VAL A 76 7.71 -13.96 -5.40
N THR A 77 6.79 -13.11 -4.96
CA THR A 77 5.36 -13.45 -4.95
C THR A 77 4.81 -13.66 -6.34
N TYR A 78 5.20 -12.84 -7.33
CA TYR A 78 4.83 -13.04 -8.73
C TYR A 78 5.35 -14.36 -9.27
N LYS A 79 6.61 -14.73 -8.98
CA LYS A 79 7.16 -16.02 -9.37
C LYS A 79 6.37 -17.19 -8.75
N LEU A 80 5.98 -17.08 -7.46
CA LEU A 80 5.18 -18.10 -6.79
C LEU A 80 3.79 -18.24 -7.42
N TRP A 81 3.11 -17.14 -7.70
CA TRP A 81 1.75 -17.16 -8.23
C TRP A 81 1.67 -17.49 -9.72
N GLU A 82 2.60 -16.97 -10.53
CA GLU A 82 2.50 -17.04 -12.00
C GLU A 82 3.44 -18.08 -12.63
N LYS A 83 4.47 -18.54 -11.90
CA LYS A 83 5.50 -19.42 -12.50
C LYS A 83 5.58 -20.80 -11.85
N SER A 84 5.03 -21.00 -10.64
CA SER A 84 5.12 -22.30 -9.97
C SER A 84 4.21 -23.37 -10.60
N TRP A 85 3.11 -22.99 -11.21
CA TRP A 85 2.12 -23.91 -11.74
C TRP A 85 1.70 -23.51 -13.16
N ASP A 86 1.88 -24.40 -14.11
CA ASP A 86 1.35 -24.23 -15.45
C ASP A 86 -0.17 -24.34 -15.45
N ASP A 87 -0.85 -23.79 -16.47
CA ASP A 87 -2.32 -23.71 -16.51
C ASP A 87 -3.03 -25.07 -16.42
N GLN A 88 -2.39 -26.15 -16.85
CA GLN A 88 -2.95 -27.49 -16.86
C GLN A 88 -2.28 -28.42 -15.85
N ALA A 89 -1.63 -27.87 -14.80
CA ALA A 89 -0.98 -28.69 -13.79
C ALA A 89 -1.97 -29.47 -12.93
N ILE A 90 -3.18 -28.96 -12.72
CA ILE A 90 -4.21 -29.61 -11.92
C ILE A 90 -5.03 -30.57 -12.80
N VAL A 91 -4.88 -31.86 -12.57
CA VAL A 91 -5.52 -32.93 -13.34
C VAL A 91 -6.82 -33.38 -12.69
N ARG A 92 -6.81 -33.69 -11.37
CA ARG A 92 -7.93 -34.19 -10.58
C ARG A 92 -8.56 -35.45 -11.18
N ASP A 93 -7.74 -36.35 -11.67
CA ASP A 93 -8.20 -37.63 -12.21
C ASP A 93 -8.34 -38.68 -11.08
N ILE A 94 -9.57 -39.02 -10.78
CA ILE A 94 -9.90 -39.98 -9.71
C ILE A 94 -9.52 -41.41 -10.13
N ASP A 95 -9.65 -41.74 -11.41
CA ASP A 95 -9.43 -43.11 -11.90
C ASP A 95 -7.94 -43.50 -11.84
N SER A 96 -7.05 -42.56 -12.08
CA SER A 96 -5.61 -42.75 -11.94
C SER A 96 -5.04 -42.32 -10.58
N ASP A 97 -5.88 -41.88 -9.64
CA ASP A 97 -5.47 -41.30 -8.33
C ASP A 97 -4.45 -40.15 -8.48
N THR A 98 -4.61 -39.36 -9.55
CA THR A 98 -3.69 -38.28 -9.90
C THR A 98 -4.33 -36.91 -9.69
N TYR A 99 -3.85 -36.15 -8.70
CA TYR A 99 -4.32 -34.79 -8.45
C TYR A 99 -3.62 -33.77 -9.35
N THR A 100 -2.33 -33.92 -9.55
CA THR A 100 -1.44 -32.93 -10.20
C THR A 100 -0.48 -33.64 -11.15
N ASP A 101 -0.21 -33.04 -12.30
CA ASP A 101 0.89 -33.40 -13.18
C ASP A 101 2.19 -32.79 -12.63
N PRO A 102 3.12 -33.62 -12.09
CA PRO A 102 4.32 -33.11 -11.44
C PRO A 102 5.28 -32.38 -12.40
N ASP A 103 5.23 -32.70 -13.70
CA ASP A 103 6.08 -32.05 -14.71
C ASP A 103 5.65 -30.61 -15.02
N LYS A 104 4.47 -30.23 -14.55
CA LYS A 104 3.89 -28.89 -14.68
C LYS A 104 3.95 -28.04 -13.40
N VAL A 105 4.66 -28.52 -12.38
CA VAL A 105 4.91 -27.80 -11.13
C VAL A 105 6.38 -27.41 -11.06
N ASN A 106 6.66 -26.13 -11.09
CA ASN A 106 7.99 -25.57 -11.31
C ASN A 106 8.57 -24.95 -10.03
N LEU A 107 9.84 -25.24 -9.75
CA LEU A 107 10.62 -24.49 -8.78
C LEU A 107 10.91 -23.09 -9.32
N ILE A 108 10.80 -22.07 -8.47
CA ILE A 108 11.05 -20.67 -8.89
C ILE A 108 12.53 -20.27 -8.78
N HIS A 109 13.32 -21.04 -8.01
CA HIS A 109 14.77 -20.86 -7.83
C HIS A 109 15.20 -19.42 -7.53
N HIS A 110 14.35 -18.65 -6.79
CA HIS A 110 14.69 -17.28 -6.49
C HIS A 110 15.83 -17.21 -5.46
N LYS A 111 16.89 -16.49 -5.83
CA LYS A 111 18.03 -16.17 -4.98
C LYS A 111 18.38 -14.70 -5.15
N GLY A 112 17.99 -13.87 -4.20
CA GLY A 112 18.17 -12.43 -4.25
C GLY A 112 18.93 -11.88 -3.05
N LYS A 113 18.93 -10.56 -2.92
CA LYS A 113 19.59 -9.83 -1.82
C LYS A 113 18.90 -10.05 -0.48
N PHE A 114 17.56 -10.10 -0.47
CA PHE A 114 16.74 -10.14 0.73
C PHE A 114 16.07 -11.49 0.94
N PHE A 115 15.84 -12.24 -0.13
CA PHE A 115 15.09 -13.50 -0.07
C PHE A 115 15.78 -14.62 -0.85
N ASN A 116 15.66 -15.83 -0.30
CA ASN A 116 16.06 -17.05 -0.97
C ASN A 116 14.89 -18.04 -0.88
N VAL A 117 14.19 -18.23 -1.99
CA VAL A 117 12.97 -19.04 -2.06
C VAL A 117 13.05 -19.97 -3.27
N PRO A 118 13.39 -21.24 -3.07
CA PRO A 118 13.44 -22.20 -4.17
C PRO A 118 12.06 -22.52 -4.77
N GLY A 119 10.98 -22.45 -3.98
CA GLY A 119 9.63 -22.84 -4.39
C GLY A 119 9.46 -24.35 -4.41
N PRO A 120 8.37 -24.89 -4.98
CA PRO A 120 7.27 -24.17 -5.63
C PRO A 120 6.28 -23.55 -4.64
N HIS A 121 5.27 -22.85 -5.16
CA HIS A 121 4.08 -22.47 -4.39
C HIS A 121 3.29 -23.72 -4.01
N LEU A 122 2.88 -23.84 -2.72
CA LEU A 122 2.16 -25.06 -2.26
C LEU A 122 0.65 -25.03 -2.48
N VAL A 123 0.10 -23.87 -2.77
CA VAL A 123 -1.32 -23.73 -3.09
C VAL A 123 -1.46 -23.78 -4.60
N ASP A 124 -2.41 -24.58 -5.08
CA ASP A 124 -2.77 -24.63 -6.49
C ASP A 124 -3.24 -23.25 -6.99
N PRO A 125 -3.21 -22.99 -8.31
CA PRO A 125 -3.55 -21.69 -8.85
C PRO A 125 -4.92 -21.22 -8.39
N SER A 126 -4.96 -20.08 -7.69
CA SER A 126 -6.19 -19.44 -7.24
C SER A 126 -6.88 -18.71 -8.40
N PRO A 127 -8.17 -18.32 -8.27
CA PRO A 127 -8.91 -17.69 -9.37
C PRO A 127 -8.23 -16.47 -10.00
N GLN A 128 -7.54 -15.65 -9.21
CA GLN A 128 -6.81 -14.48 -9.70
C GLN A 128 -5.34 -14.75 -9.97
N ARG A 129 -4.76 -15.83 -9.44
CA ARG A 129 -3.32 -16.06 -9.29
C ARG A 129 -2.68 -14.92 -8.50
N THR A 130 -2.33 -13.82 -9.15
CA THR A 130 -1.90 -12.59 -8.49
C THR A 130 -3.11 -11.80 -8.00
N PRO A 131 -3.26 -11.52 -6.71
CA PRO A 131 -4.33 -10.66 -6.20
C PRO A 131 -4.18 -9.22 -6.71
N VAL A 132 -5.26 -8.46 -6.75
CA VAL A 132 -5.22 -7.03 -7.12
C VAL A 132 -4.28 -6.27 -6.19
N ILE A 133 -3.30 -5.60 -6.75
CA ILE A 133 -2.27 -4.87 -5.99
C ILE A 133 -2.70 -3.42 -5.78
N PHE A 134 -2.89 -3.07 -4.51
CA PHE A 134 -3.14 -1.68 -4.06
C PHE A 134 -1.86 -1.08 -3.48
N GLN A 135 -1.71 0.23 -3.60
CA GLN A 135 -0.58 0.96 -3.04
C GLN A 135 -0.94 2.44 -2.76
N ALA A 136 -0.25 3.08 -1.82
CA ALA A 136 -0.51 4.46 -1.39
C ALA A 136 0.78 5.32 -1.34
N GLY A 137 1.69 5.17 -2.30
CA GLY A 137 2.97 5.86 -2.33
C GLY A 137 2.87 7.32 -2.78
N ALA A 138 3.16 8.25 -1.90
CA ALA A 138 3.17 9.69 -2.21
C ALA A 138 4.57 10.22 -2.57
N SER A 139 5.64 9.67 -1.96
CA SER A 139 7.02 10.05 -2.26
C SER A 139 7.47 9.63 -3.67
N SER A 140 8.55 10.23 -4.19
CA SER A 140 9.05 9.87 -5.54
C SER A 140 9.27 8.36 -5.69
N ARG A 141 9.97 7.72 -4.73
CA ARG A 141 10.21 6.26 -4.73
C ARG A 141 8.91 5.46 -4.60
N GLY A 142 7.96 5.97 -3.79
CA GLY A 142 6.62 5.36 -3.67
C GLY A 142 5.80 5.44 -4.95
N ARG A 143 5.88 6.55 -5.68
CA ARG A 143 5.23 6.70 -7.01
C ARG A 143 5.85 5.78 -8.05
N ASP A 144 7.18 5.59 -8.04
CA ASP A 144 7.84 4.61 -8.92
C ASP A 144 7.38 3.19 -8.60
N PHE A 145 7.29 2.83 -7.32
CA PHE A 145 6.81 1.53 -6.89
C PHE A 145 5.35 1.30 -7.27
N ALA A 146 4.47 2.29 -7.06
CA ALA A 146 3.08 2.24 -7.50
C ALA A 146 2.96 2.08 -9.03
N ALA A 147 3.70 2.89 -9.78
CA ALA A 147 3.73 2.85 -11.24
C ALA A 147 4.19 1.49 -11.79
N LYS A 148 5.12 0.84 -11.09
CA LYS A 148 5.66 -0.46 -11.48
C LYS A 148 4.73 -1.62 -11.14
N HIS A 149 4.06 -1.58 -9.98
CA HIS A 149 3.40 -2.76 -9.40
C HIS A 149 1.89 -2.62 -9.21
N ALA A 150 1.38 -1.42 -8.89
CA ALA A 150 -0.02 -1.27 -8.49
C ALA A 150 -1.00 -1.34 -9.67
N GLU A 151 -2.20 -1.83 -9.39
CA GLU A 151 -3.38 -1.72 -10.24
C GLU A 151 -4.32 -0.64 -9.72
N ALA A 152 -4.36 -0.43 -8.40
CA ALA A 152 -5.11 0.65 -7.76
C ALA A 152 -4.22 1.45 -6.80
N VAL A 153 -4.31 2.76 -6.87
CA VAL A 153 -3.48 3.69 -6.08
C VAL A 153 -4.38 4.57 -5.23
N PHE A 154 -4.26 4.41 -3.91
CA PHE A 154 -4.85 5.36 -2.98
C PHE A 154 -4.05 6.66 -2.98
N THR A 155 -4.74 7.79 -2.95
CA THR A 155 -4.10 9.09 -2.87
C THR A 155 -4.88 10.05 -1.98
N THR A 156 -4.16 10.84 -1.21
CA THR A 156 -4.67 11.94 -0.41
C THR A 156 -4.11 13.22 -0.97
N GLN A 157 -4.94 14.01 -1.65
CA GLN A 157 -4.55 15.28 -2.24
C GLN A 157 -5.54 16.34 -1.78
N HIS A 158 -5.03 17.51 -1.42
CA HIS A 158 -5.82 18.60 -0.86
C HIS A 158 -6.52 19.47 -1.92
N SER A 159 -6.27 19.23 -3.21
CA SER A 159 -6.96 19.92 -4.30
C SER A 159 -7.11 19.05 -5.55
N LEU A 160 -8.05 19.41 -6.41
CA LEU A 160 -8.26 18.71 -7.68
C LEU A 160 -7.03 18.83 -8.60
N ASP A 161 -6.34 19.97 -8.61
CA ASP A 161 -5.17 20.16 -9.45
C ASP A 161 -3.96 19.36 -8.94
N ALA A 162 -3.76 19.29 -7.62
CA ALA A 162 -2.76 18.40 -7.02
C ALA A 162 -3.06 16.93 -7.35
N CYS A 163 -4.33 16.53 -7.32
CA CYS A 163 -4.75 15.18 -7.71
C CYS A 163 -4.46 14.89 -9.18
N LYS A 164 -4.80 15.80 -10.08
CA LYS A 164 -4.50 15.69 -11.52
C LYS A 164 -3.00 15.56 -11.77
N ALA A 165 -2.19 16.40 -11.12
CA ALA A 165 -0.73 16.37 -11.23
C ALA A 165 -0.14 15.04 -10.74
N TYR A 166 -0.61 14.53 -9.59
CA TYR A 166 -0.22 13.24 -9.07
C TYR A 166 -0.55 12.10 -10.04
N VAL A 167 -1.77 12.05 -10.55
CA VAL A 167 -2.23 11.04 -11.52
C VAL A 167 -1.39 11.09 -12.80
N ALA A 168 -1.13 12.28 -13.32
CA ALA A 168 -0.32 12.46 -14.53
C ALA A 168 1.12 11.96 -14.32
N ASP A 169 1.75 12.27 -13.17
CA ASP A 169 3.10 11.83 -12.84
C ASP A 169 3.18 10.30 -12.71
N VAL A 170 2.28 9.67 -11.96
CA VAL A 170 2.30 8.21 -11.79
C VAL A 170 2.06 7.47 -13.11
N ARG A 171 1.15 7.97 -13.95
CA ARG A 171 0.91 7.44 -15.30
C ARG A 171 2.13 7.55 -16.21
N ALA A 172 2.81 8.70 -16.20
CA ALA A 172 4.04 8.89 -16.96
C ALA A 172 5.19 7.95 -16.49
N ARG A 173 5.24 7.66 -15.19
CA ARG A 173 6.18 6.66 -14.65
C ARG A 173 5.80 5.24 -15.08
N ALA A 174 4.53 4.89 -15.13
CA ALA A 174 4.07 3.56 -15.59
C ALA A 174 4.49 3.30 -17.04
N GLU A 175 4.39 4.29 -17.93
CA GLU A 175 4.88 4.19 -19.30
C GLU A 175 6.39 3.90 -19.35
N LYS A 176 7.20 4.49 -18.45
CA LYS A 176 8.65 4.19 -18.37
C LYS A 176 8.93 2.74 -17.96
N PHE A 177 8.03 2.12 -17.23
CA PHE A 177 8.11 0.69 -16.86
C PHE A 177 7.44 -0.22 -17.90
N GLY A 178 7.04 0.31 -19.07
CA GLY A 178 6.43 -0.47 -20.14
C GLY A 178 4.97 -0.85 -19.88
N ARG A 179 4.29 -0.19 -18.93
CA ARG A 179 2.87 -0.44 -18.62
C ARG A 179 1.98 0.57 -19.34
N ASP A 180 0.77 0.12 -19.68
CA ASP A 180 -0.27 1.04 -20.15
C ASP A 180 -0.63 2.03 -19.01
N LYS A 181 -0.49 3.32 -19.26
CA LYS A 181 -0.84 4.39 -18.33
C LYS A 181 -2.29 4.35 -17.86
N ASN A 182 -3.18 3.75 -18.65
CA ASN A 182 -4.60 3.63 -18.33
C ASN A 182 -4.92 2.37 -17.50
N SER A 183 -3.95 1.48 -17.28
CA SER A 183 -4.12 0.29 -16.45
C SER A 183 -4.20 0.59 -14.95
N LEU A 184 -3.84 1.82 -14.52
CA LEU A 184 -3.89 2.22 -13.13
C LEU A 184 -5.20 2.93 -12.80
N LEU A 185 -5.86 2.47 -11.74
CA LEU A 185 -6.99 3.12 -11.10
C LEU A 185 -6.50 4.01 -9.96
N PHE A 186 -7.10 5.19 -9.81
CA PHE A 186 -6.77 6.09 -8.71
C PHE A 186 -7.99 6.26 -7.81
N LEU A 187 -7.77 6.13 -6.52
CA LEU A 187 -8.79 6.17 -5.47
C LEU A 187 -8.47 7.35 -4.54
N PRO A 188 -8.92 8.57 -4.88
CA PRO A 188 -8.73 9.72 -4.01
C PRO A 188 -9.59 9.57 -2.75
N LEU A 189 -8.98 9.88 -1.59
CA LEU A 189 -9.71 9.97 -0.33
C LEU A 189 -10.59 11.23 -0.35
N ILE A 190 -11.89 11.04 -0.13
CA ILE A 190 -12.88 12.11 -0.02
C ILE A 190 -13.63 11.93 1.29
N MET A 191 -13.75 13.00 2.06
CA MET A 191 -14.55 13.04 3.29
C MET A 191 -15.71 14.05 3.08
N PRO A 192 -16.89 13.59 2.61
CA PRO A 192 -18.03 14.47 2.41
C PRO A 192 -18.68 14.81 3.76
N ILE A 193 -19.01 16.09 3.94
CA ILE A 193 -19.81 16.55 5.08
C ILE A 193 -21.21 16.90 4.54
N ILE A 194 -22.20 16.13 4.98
CA ILE A 194 -23.55 16.20 4.41
C ILE A 194 -24.48 16.94 5.38
N GLY A 195 -25.15 17.97 4.90
CA GLY A 195 -26.24 18.71 5.55
C GLY A 195 -27.51 18.71 4.70
N GLU A 196 -28.63 19.09 5.29
CA GLU A 196 -29.87 19.30 4.54
C GLU A 196 -29.78 20.56 3.66
N THR A 197 -28.94 21.52 4.06
CA THR A 197 -28.56 22.73 3.31
C THR A 197 -27.04 22.90 3.37
N GLU A 198 -26.50 23.82 2.57
CA GLU A 198 -25.07 24.17 2.58
C GLU A 198 -24.65 24.72 3.95
N GLU A 199 -25.52 25.59 4.54
CA GLU A 199 -25.28 26.15 5.86
C GLU A 199 -25.21 25.06 6.94
N ALA A 200 -26.12 24.08 6.91
CA ALA A 200 -26.11 22.96 7.85
C ALA A 200 -24.88 22.05 7.68
N ALA A 201 -24.34 21.91 6.47
CA ALA A 201 -23.09 21.20 6.22
C ALA A 201 -21.90 21.97 6.78
N GLU A 202 -21.87 23.30 6.61
CA GLU A 202 -20.81 24.17 7.13
C GLU A 202 -20.81 24.22 8.65
N GLU A 203 -22.00 24.31 9.31
CA GLU A 203 -22.12 24.22 10.76
C GLU A 203 -21.55 22.90 11.31
N LYS A 204 -21.82 21.77 10.63
CA LYS A 204 -21.23 20.49 10.99
C LYS A 204 -19.71 20.47 10.81
N HIS A 205 -19.22 21.06 9.73
CA HIS A 205 -17.78 21.18 9.47
C HIS A 205 -17.11 21.97 10.60
N GLN A 206 -17.67 23.14 10.94
CA GLN A 206 -17.13 23.97 11.99
C GLN A 206 -17.13 23.26 13.35
N ALA A 207 -18.20 22.55 13.69
CA ALA A 207 -18.27 21.75 14.92
C ALA A 207 -17.22 20.64 14.96
N LEU A 208 -16.87 20.03 13.80
CA LEU A 208 -15.78 19.05 13.73
C LEU A 208 -14.41 19.72 13.93
N VAL A 209 -14.21 20.90 13.36
CA VAL A 209 -12.96 21.66 13.54
C VAL A 209 -12.75 22.05 15.01
N GLU A 210 -13.80 22.46 15.71
CA GLU A 210 -13.75 22.80 17.15
C GLU A 210 -13.40 21.61 18.06
N LEU A 211 -13.64 20.37 17.59
CA LEU A 211 -13.27 19.15 18.33
C LEU A 211 -11.79 18.75 18.15
N VAL A 212 -11.08 19.39 17.25
CA VAL A 212 -9.65 19.09 17.02
C VAL A 212 -8.83 19.58 18.20
N SER A 213 -8.15 18.67 18.89
CA SER A 213 -7.23 19.05 19.96
C SER A 213 -5.82 19.25 19.39
N TYR A 214 -5.14 20.29 19.87
CA TYR A 214 -3.75 20.54 19.51
C TYR A 214 -2.85 19.36 19.90
N GLU A 215 -2.97 18.89 21.14
CA GLU A 215 -2.16 17.79 21.67
C GLU A 215 -2.38 16.49 20.87
N GLY A 216 -3.65 16.21 20.53
CA GLY A 216 -4.01 15.04 19.71
C GLY A 216 -3.41 15.12 18.31
N THR A 217 -3.47 16.30 17.71
CA THR A 217 -2.88 16.56 16.36
C THR A 217 -1.36 16.47 16.41
N ALA A 218 -0.71 17.09 17.40
CA ALA A 218 0.73 17.03 17.58
C ALA A 218 1.22 15.59 17.80
N ALA A 219 0.51 14.80 18.62
CA ALA A 219 0.83 13.38 18.83
C ALA A 219 0.69 12.55 17.54
N LEU A 220 -0.38 12.75 16.76
CA LEU A 220 -0.60 12.08 15.49
C LEU A 220 0.49 12.43 14.47
N LEU A 221 0.82 13.71 14.35
CA LEU A 221 1.88 14.19 13.45
C LEU A 221 3.24 13.65 13.85
N SER A 222 3.55 13.63 15.15
CA SER A 222 4.80 13.06 15.67
C SER A 222 4.93 11.59 15.27
N GLY A 223 3.86 10.82 15.38
CA GLY A 223 3.82 9.42 14.95
C GLY A 223 4.03 9.25 13.44
N HIS A 224 3.42 10.10 12.62
CA HIS A 224 3.51 10.02 11.15
C HIS A 224 4.85 10.51 10.59
N THR A 225 5.44 11.52 11.18
CA THR A 225 6.65 12.16 10.67
C THR A 225 7.93 11.66 11.35
N GLY A 226 7.81 11.13 12.57
CA GLY A 226 8.96 10.79 13.41
C GLY A 226 9.61 12.01 14.06
N ILE A 227 8.94 13.17 14.04
CA ILE A 227 9.39 14.43 14.66
C ILE A 227 8.54 14.65 15.92
N ASP A 228 9.17 14.93 17.05
CA ASP A 228 8.43 15.23 18.29
C ASP A 228 7.91 16.66 18.26
N PHE A 229 6.64 16.82 17.91
CA PHE A 229 5.97 18.13 17.84
C PHE A 229 5.64 18.73 19.20
N SER A 230 5.77 17.99 20.29
CA SER A 230 5.58 18.52 21.64
C SER A 230 6.65 19.56 22.05
N GLN A 231 7.77 19.57 21.30
CA GLN A 231 8.90 20.49 21.55
C GLN A 231 8.74 21.85 20.85
N TYR A 232 7.70 22.05 20.05
CA TYR A 232 7.47 23.24 19.26
C TYR A 232 6.29 24.04 19.81
N ASP A 233 6.39 25.37 19.73
CA ASP A 233 5.27 26.25 20.02
C ASP A 233 4.18 26.08 18.95
N PRO A 234 2.89 26.03 19.30
CA PRO A 234 1.78 25.94 18.34
C PRO A 234 1.81 26.97 17.22
N ASP A 235 2.28 28.18 17.52
CA ASP A 235 2.35 29.31 16.60
C ASP A 235 3.72 29.42 15.90
N GLN A 236 4.64 28.48 16.18
CA GLN A 236 5.97 28.51 15.57
C GLN A 236 5.92 28.09 14.12
N TYR A 237 6.47 28.90 13.21
CA TYR A 237 6.70 28.53 11.84
C TYR A 237 7.71 27.37 11.75
N LEU A 238 7.31 26.27 11.14
CA LEU A 238 8.18 25.12 10.91
C LEU A 238 8.77 25.19 9.49
N GLU A 239 10.08 25.22 9.40
CA GLU A 239 10.77 24.99 8.13
C GLU A 239 10.57 23.53 7.69
N SER A 240 10.60 23.28 6.37
CA SER A 240 10.51 21.92 5.84
C SER A 240 11.67 21.07 6.35
N ILE A 241 11.37 20.00 7.08
CA ILE A 241 12.35 19.08 7.65
C ILE A 241 12.25 17.77 6.87
N GLU A 242 13.40 17.23 6.44
CA GLU A 242 13.45 15.89 5.85
C GLU A 242 13.17 14.83 6.91
N THR A 243 12.24 13.93 6.62
CA THR A 243 11.92 12.81 7.49
C THR A 243 12.03 11.47 6.79
N GLY A 244 12.51 10.48 7.49
CA GLY A 244 12.52 9.08 7.01
C GLY A 244 11.15 8.39 7.10
N ALA A 245 10.12 9.06 7.66
CA ALA A 245 8.74 8.54 7.77
C ALA A 245 7.84 9.04 6.62
N ILE A 246 6.76 9.74 6.89
CA ILE A 246 5.84 10.26 5.86
C ILE A 246 6.24 11.68 5.46
N GLN A 247 7.21 11.83 4.55
CA GLN A 247 7.64 13.15 4.05
C GLN A 247 6.48 13.94 3.45
N HIS A 248 5.56 13.28 2.74
CA HIS A 248 4.41 13.96 2.14
C HIS A 248 3.51 14.64 3.18
N ALA A 249 3.39 14.09 4.39
CA ALA A 249 2.67 14.76 5.48
C ALA A 249 3.36 16.08 5.85
N MET A 250 4.68 16.07 6.01
CA MET A 250 5.44 17.32 6.27
C MET A 250 5.26 18.35 5.16
N ASP A 251 5.40 17.92 3.90
CA ASP A 251 5.25 18.80 2.75
C ASP A 251 3.83 19.41 2.66
N MET A 252 2.80 18.63 3.01
CA MET A 252 1.42 19.13 3.09
C MET A 252 1.26 20.20 4.17
N TYR A 253 1.75 19.94 5.37
CA TYR A 253 1.60 20.87 6.50
C TYR A 253 2.43 22.15 6.30
N THR A 254 3.65 22.04 5.83
CA THR A 254 4.50 23.21 5.52
C THR A 254 3.86 24.08 4.42
N ASN A 255 3.27 23.48 3.39
CA ASN A 255 2.60 24.24 2.32
C ASN A 255 1.22 24.78 2.75
N CYS A 256 0.50 24.08 3.64
CA CYS A 256 -0.81 24.52 4.11
C CYS A 256 -0.71 25.77 5.01
N LEU A 257 0.33 25.86 5.84
CA LEU A 257 0.59 27.03 6.69
C LEU A 257 0.91 28.30 5.89
N LEU A 258 1.40 28.17 4.64
CA LEU A 258 1.58 29.30 3.72
C LEU A 258 0.27 29.90 3.21
N TYR A 259 -0.85 29.18 3.29
CA TYR A 259 -2.17 29.64 2.84
C TYR A 259 -3.06 30.18 3.98
N THR A 260 -2.68 29.95 5.24
CA THR A 260 -3.49 30.38 6.41
C THR A 260 -2.97 31.65 7.09
N SER A 261 -1.94 32.31 6.55
CA SER A 261 -1.65 33.67 7.01
C SER A 261 -2.77 34.60 6.56
N PRO A 262 -3.47 35.30 7.46
CA PRO A 262 -4.41 36.30 7.06
C PRO A 262 -3.68 37.34 6.20
N SER A 263 -4.18 37.59 5.00
CA SER A 263 -3.76 38.75 4.19
C SER A 263 -3.86 40.01 5.04
N PRO A 264 -2.85 40.88 5.03
CA PRO A 264 -2.92 42.15 5.74
C PRO A 264 -4.06 43.03 5.24
#